data_610784c11fe7876ab173368440f8e151
#
_entry.id   610784c11fe7876ab173368440f8e151
#
_cell.length_a   1.000
_cell.length_b   1.000
_cell.length_c   1.000
_cell.angle_alpha   90.00
_cell.angle_beta   90.00
_cell.angle_gamma   90.00
#
_symmetry.space_group_name_H-M   'P 1'
#
loop_
_entity.id
_entity.type
_entity.pdbx_description
1 polymer ?
#
loop_
_entity_poly.entity_id
_entity_poly.type
_entity_poly.pdbx_seq_one_letter_code
_entity_poly.pdbx_strand_id
1 'polypeptide(L)'
;NLPNTRIEVADALRGIAVAGIILFHAREHFNLYWSALDLPRAGFGSWEQPVADALGFLLSGKMYAIFALLFGLSFFIQSDNQAQRGNDFSRSFAWRMVLLFGIGLVNAAIYNGDVLTYYALFGLLMIPIGKLPNRWVWVIAALLFIQPLELWQYFSGHTLSIRGIEGMETLYPTLATGTFAESARVSLLYGPLSSFGWGLEHGRGTQTLLMFVLGMLAGRYRLFYDEGQH
;
A
#
# COMPACT_ATOMS: atom_id res chain seq x y z
N ASN A 1 21.01 7.49 27.79
CA ASN A 1 20.18 6.39 27.25
C ASN A 1 18.74 6.83 27.28
N LEU A 2 18.27 7.50 26.24
CA LEU A 2 16.83 7.68 26.06
C LEU A 2 16.22 6.29 25.87
N PRO A 3 15.20 5.91 26.64
CA PRO A 3 14.55 4.63 26.45
C PRO A 3 14.04 4.58 25.01
N ASN A 4 14.25 3.43 24.37
CA ASN A 4 13.69 3.13 23.05
C ASN A 4 12.16 3.05 23.24
N THR A 5 11.49 4.19 23.22
CA THR A 5 10.07 4.30 23.49
C THR A 5 9.33 3.58 22.37
N ARG A 6 9.01 2.34 22.66
CA ARG A 6 8.12 1.53 21.81
C ARG A 6 6.75 2.21 21.86
N ILE A 7 6.26 2.58 20.69
CA ILE A 7 4.95 3.21 20.59
C ILE A 7 3.92 2.07 20.50
N GLU A 8 3.43 1.65 21.66
CA GLU A 8 2.49 0.51 21.77
C GLU A 8 1.23 0.70 20.92
N VAL A 9 0.72 1.93 20.85
CA VAL A 9 -0.43 2.27 20.00
C VAL A 9 -0.14 2.03 18.51
N ALA A 10 1.08 2.36 18.05
CA ALA A 10 1.46 2.12 16.65
C ALA A 10 1.56 0.63 16.34
N ASP A 11 2.04 -0.18 17.28
CA ASP A 11 2.12 -1.64 17.12
C ASP A 11 0.73 -2.29 17.15
N ALA A 12 -0.17 -1.83 18.02
CA ALA A 12 -1.56 -2.26 18.05
C ALA A 12 -2.29 -1.92 16.74
N LEU A 13 -2.13 -0.69 16.24
CA LEU A 13 -2.71 -0.25 14.96
C LEU A 13 -2.16 -1.04 13.77
N ARG A 14 -0.87 -1.42 13.77
CA ARG A 14 -0.30 -2.32 12.74
C ARG A 14 -0.97 -3.68 12.78
N GLY A 15 -1.14 -4.25 13.97
CA GLY A 15 -1.82 -5.53 14.14
C GLY A 15 -3.25 -5.50 13.59
N ILE A 16 -4.02 -4.46 13.94
CA ILE A 16 -5.39 -4.25 13.43
C ILE A 16 -5.40 -4.07 11.92
N ALA A 17 -4.48 -3.25 11.38
CA ALA A 17 -4.41 -3.00 9.93
C ALA A 17 -4.08 -4.28 9.16
N VAL A 18 -3.11 -5.07 9.62
CA VAL A 18 -2.74 -6.36 9.00
C VAL A 18 -3.91 -7.35 9.07
N ALA A 19 -4.53 -7.50 10.24
CA ALA A 19 -5.70 -8.37 10.40
C ALA A 19 -6.85 -7.97 9.48
N GLY A 20 -7.14 -6.67 9.37
CA GLY A 20 -8.17 -6.15 8.48
C GLY A 20 -7.84 -6.36 6.99
N ILE A 21 -6.57 -6.23 6.60
CA ILE A 21 -6.11 -6.52 5.23
C ILE A 21 -6.28 -8.01 4.92
N ILE A 22 -5.89 -8.91 5.83
CA ILE A 22 -6.07 -10.36 5.66
C ILE A 22 -7.55 -10.71 5.49
N LEU A 23 -8.43 -10.17 6.33
CA LEU A 23 -9.87 -10.39 6.24
C LEU A 23 -10.44 -9.87 4.90
N PHE A 24 -9.98 -8.72 4.43
CA PHE A 24 -10.41 -8.16 3.16
C PHE A 24 -9.97 -9.05 1.98
N HIS A 25 -8.72 -9.48 1.96
CA HIS A 25 -8.21 -10.38 0.91
C HIS A 25 -8.82 -11.79 0.98
N ALA A 26 -9.12 -12.30 2.18
CA ALA A 26 -9.87 -13.55 2.31
C ALA A 26 -11.23 -13.45 1.61
N ARG A 27 -11.94 -12.32 1.77
CA ARG A 27 -13.19 -12.08 1.03
C ARG A 27 -12.97 -12.07 -0.49
N GLU A 28 -11.92 -11.42 -0.99
CA GLU A 28 -11.62 -11.39 -2.43
C GLU A 28 -11.33 -12.78 -2.97
N HIS A 29 -10.57 -13.60 -2.23
CA HIS A 29 -10.20 -14.94 -2.68
C HIS A 29 -11.35 -15.95 -2.63
N PHE A 30 -12.20 -15.89 -1.64
CA PHE A 30 -13.24 -16.91 -1.44
C PHE A 30 -14.62 -16.51 -1.97
N ASN A 31 -14.86 -15.23 -2.23
CA ASN A 31 -16.16 -14.76 -2.69
C ASN A 31 -16.31 -14.70 -4.22
N LEU A 32 -15.28 -15.12 -4.98
CA LEU A 32 -15.29 -15.10 -6.45
C LEU A 32 -15.78 -13.76 -7.03
N TYR A 33 -15.55 -12.66 -6.33
CA TYR A 33 -16.04 -11.32 -6.67
C TYR A 33 -15.60 -10.88 -8.08
N TRP A 34 -14.50 -11.45 -8.56
CA TRP A 34 -13.91 -11.21 -9.87
C TRP A 34 -14.14 -12.34 -10.86
N SER A 35 -14.91 -13.38 -10.50
CA SER A 35 -15.16 -14.45 -11.47
C SER A 35 -16.09 -13.93 -12.57
N ALA A 36 -15.55 -13.85 -13.78
CA ALA A 36 -16.34 -13.73 -15.01
C ALA A 36 -17.20 -14.99 -15.25
N LEU A 37 -17.17 -15.95 -14.35
CA LEU A 37 -17.96 -17.14 -14.38
C LEU A 37 -19.25 -16.86 -13.59
N ASP A 38 -20.39 -16.94 -14.26
CA ASP A 38 -21.73 -16.98 -13.67
C ASP A 38 -21.94 -18.26 -12.84
N LEU A 39 -21.06 -18.48 -11.86
CA LEU A 39 -21.22 -19.60 -10.93
C LEU A 39 -22.37 -19.26 -9.97
N PRO A 40 -23.29 -20.22 -9.71
CA PRO A 40 -24.30 -20.03 -8.68
C PRO A 40 -23.58 -19.74 -7.35
N ARG A 41 -23.80 -18.57 -6.80
CA ARG A 41 -23.30 -18.23 -5.45
C ARG A 41 -23.97 -19.19 -4.48
N ALA A 42 -23.18 -19.95 -3.75
CA ALA A 42 -23.69 -20.69 -2.59
C ALA A 42 -24.10 -19.61 -1.56
N GLY A 43 -25.37 -19.23 -1.58
CA GLY A 43 -25.89 -18.21 -0.70
C GLY A 43 -25.90 -18.73 0.75
N PHE A 44 -25.20 -18.03 1.63
CA PHE A 44 -25.23 -18.31 3.08
C PHE A 44 -26.49 -17.74 3.77
N GLY A 45 -27.48 -17.32 2.99
CA GLY A 45 -28.73 -16.79 3.49
C GLY A 45 -28.79 -15.25 3.56
N SER A 46 -29.81 -14.72 4.24
CA SER A 46 -30.11 -13.28 4.27
C SER A 46 -29.04 -12.39 4.92
N TRP A 47 -28.08 -12.97 5.63
CA TRP A 47 -26.99 -12.26 6.32
C TRP A 47 -25.75 -12.02 5.47
N GLU A 48 -25.62 -12.68 4.33
CA GLU A 48 -24.44 -12.58 3.46
C GLU A 48 -24.19 -11.13 3.02
N GLN A 49 -25.18 -10.48 2.45
CA GLN A 49 -25.06 -9.14 1.93
C GLN A 49 -24.77 -8.09 3.03
N PRO A 50 -25.53 -8.04 4.14
CA PRO A 50 -25.22 -7.12 5.24
C PRO A 50 -23.82 -7.30 5.83
N VAL A 51 -23.35 -8.53 5.97
CA VAL A 51 -21.98 -8.80 6.46
C VAL A 51 -20.94 -8.34 5.44
N ALA A 52 -21.16 -8.62 4.14
CA ALA A 52 -20.28 -8.17 3.07
C ALA A 52 -20.17 -6.65 3.00
N ASP A 53 -21.29 -5.95 3.15
CA ASP A 53 -21.37 -4.49 3.16
C ASP A 53 -20.68 -3.90 4.40
N ALA A 54 -20.89 -4.50 5.57
CA ALA A 54 -20.22 -4.09 6.81
C ALA A 54 -18.69 -4.27 6.71
N LEU A 55 -18.21 -5.41 6.22
CA LEU A 55 -16.78 -5.65 6.00
C LEU A 55 -16.22 -4.69 4.95
N GLY A 56 -16.93 -4.47 3.85
CA GLY A 56 -16.56 -3.49 2.83
C GLY A 56 -16.45 -2.09 3.43
N PHE A 57 -17.44 -1.66 4.19
CA PHE A 57 -17.44 -0.35 4.84
C PHE A 57 -16.31 -0.19 5.87
N LEU A 58 -16.07 -1.19 6.71
CA LEU A 58 -15.08 -1.10 7.79
C LEU A 58 -13.64 -1.28 7.31
N LEU A 59 -13.40 -2.16 6.33
CA LEU A 59 -12.05 -2.59 5.96
C LEU A 59 -11.55 -1.97 4.67
N SER A 60 -12.42 -1.81 3.66
CA SER A 60 -12.00 -1.36 2.33
C SER A 60 -11.34 0.01 2.36
N GLY A 61 -10.11 0.08 1.87
CA GLY A 61 -9.30 1.29 1.78
C GLY A 61 -8.80 1.84 3.13
N LYS A 62 -9.51 1.60 4.25
CA LYS A 62 -9.16 2.16 5.56
C LYS A 62 -7.95 1.44 6.17
N MET A 63 -7.96 0.11 6.15
CA MET A 63 -6.84 -0.68 6.68
C MET A 63 -5.56 -0.44 5.89
N TYR A 64 -5.68 -0.33 4.58
CA TYR A 64 -4.59 0.07 3.70
C TYR A 64 -4.04 1.46 4.03
N ALA A 65 -4.92 2.46 4.23
CA ALA A 65 -4.50 3.82 4.58
C ALA A 65 -3.80 3.89 5.94
N ILE A 66 -4.34 3.19 6.96
CA ILE A 66 -3.71 3.07 8.28
C ILE A 66 -2.32 2.43 8.15
N PHE A 67 -2.21 1.33 7.39
CA PHE A 67 -0.93 0.64 7.20
C PHE A 67 0.08 1.52 6.48
N ALA A 68 -0.35 2.28 5.46
CA ALA A 68 0.50 3.24 4.76
C ALA A 68 0.97 4.38 5.68
N LEU A 69 0.07 4.94 6.50
CA LEU A 69 0.43 5.98 7.47
C LEU A 69 1.45 5.47 8.48
N LEU A 70 1.26 4.26 9.00
CA LEU A 70 2.20 3.63 9.94
C LEU A 70 3.54 3.28 9.29
N PHE A 71 3.58 3.05 7.99
CA PHE A 71 4.84 2.91 7.25
C PHE A 71 5.64 4.22 7.28
N GLY A 72 4.99 5.35 6.98
CA GLY A 72 5.61 6.67 7.06
C GLY A 72 6.08 7.05 8.47
N LEU A 73 5.28 6.73 9.49
CA LEU A 73 5.67 6.89 10.90
C LEU A 73 6.91 6.05 11.23
N SER A 74 6.94 4.81 10.77
CA SER A 74 8.08 3.90 10.97
C SER A 74 9.34 4.38 10.28
N PHE A 75 9.21 4.97 9.09
CA PHE A 75 10.31 5.63 8.39
C PHE A 75 10.93 6.72 9.25
N PHE A 76 10.10 7.61 9.83
CA PHE A 76 10.58 8.68 10.71
C PHE A 76 11.27 8.12 11.94
N ILE A 77 10.64 7.20 12.68
CA ILE A 77 11.20 6.62 13.91
C ILE A 77 12.59 6.00 13.65
N GLN A 78 12.71 5.25 12.56
CA GLN A 78 13.97 4.61 12.20
C GLN A 78 15.02 5.64 11.79
N SER A 79 14.63 6.68 11.03
CA SER A 79 15.52 7.77 10.62
C SER A 79 16.04 8.55 11.83
N ASP A 80 15.15 8.91 12.77
CA ASP A 80 15.50 9.65 13.99
C ASP A 80 16.45 8.83 14.89
N ASN A 81 16.13 7.54 15.09
CA ASN A 81 16.98 6.64 15.87
C ASN A 81 18.39 6.45 15.27
N GLN A 82 18.50 6.42 13.94
CA GLN A 82 19.82 6.32 13.28
C GLN A 82 20.57 7.64 13.32
N ALA A 83 19.88 8.76 13.16
CA ALA A 83 20.48 10.08 13.27
C ALA A 83 21.08 10.32 14.67
N GLN A 84 20.36 9.89 15.74
CA GLN A 84 20.87 9.97 17.12
C GLN A 84 22.13 9.12 17.35
N ARG A 85 22.33 8.07 16.55
CA ARG A 85 23.52 7.20 16.58
C ARG A 85 24.63 7.68 15.63
N GLY A 86 24.44 8.78 14.91
CA GLY A 86 25.39 9.31 13.93
C GLY A 86 25.51 8.50 12.66
N ASN A 87 24.54 7.62 12.35
CA ASN A 87 24.54 6.75 11.18
C ASN A 87 23.70 7.32 10.05
N ASP A 88 24.11 7.04 8.80
CA ASP A 88 23.28 7.35 7.63
C ASP A 88 22.17 6.30 7.47
N PHE A 89 20.95 6.75 7.70
CA PHE A 89 19.75 5.95 7.54
C PHE A 89 19.44 5.64 6.06
N SER A 90 19.75 6.56 5.15
CA SER A 90 19.31 6.49 3.74
C SER A 90 19.73 5.19 3.06
N ARG A 91 21.02 4.80 3.21
CA ARG A 91 21.54 3.58 2.60
C ARG A 91 20.91 2.31 3.17
N SER A 92 20.80 2.25 4.49
CA SER A 92 20.17 1.10 5.16
C SER A 92 18.70 0.95 4.79
N PHE A 93 17.98 2.07 4.70
CA PHE A 93 16.58 2.06 4.30
C PHE A 93 16.40 1.71 2.82
N ALA A 94 17.23 2.27 1.93
CA ALA A 94 17.20 1.91 0.51
C ALA A 94 17.41 0.41 0.30
N TRP A 95 18.35 -0.20 1.03
CA TRP A 95 18.57 -1.65 0.98
C TRP A 95 17.33 -2.45 1.44
N ARG A 96 16.65 -1.98 2.49
CA ARG A 96 15.38 -2.61 2.94
C ARG A 96 14.29 -2.50 1.88
N MET A 97 14.23 -1.40 1.14
CA MET A 97 13.27 -1.24 0.03
C MET A 97 13.59 -2.16 -1.13
N VAL A 98 14.88 -2.36 -1.45
CA VAL A 98 15.31 -3.36 -2.45
C VAL A 98 14.90 -4.78 -2.04
N LEU A 99 15.12 -5.14 -0.77
CA LEU A 99 14.68 -6.44 -0.25
C LEU A 99 13.16 -6.57 -0.27
N LEU A 100 12.43 -5.53 0.13
CA LEU A 100 10.96 -5.50 0.10
C LEU A 100 10.44 -5.65 -1.33
N PHE A 101 11.09 -5.00 -2.30
CA PHE A 101 10.77 -5.16 -3.72
C PHE A 101 10.99 -6.61 -4.19
N GLY A 102 12.11 -7.22 -3.81
CA GLY A 102 12.38 -8.63 -4.11
C GLY A 102 11.35 -9.59 -3.50
N ILE A 103 10.96 -9.37 -2.24
CA ILE A 103 9.89 -10.13 -1.59
C ILE A 103 8.56 -9.90 -2.31
N GLY A 104 8.26 -8.67 -2.71
CA GLY A 104 7.09 -8.33 -3.50
C GLY A 104 7.05 -9.06 -4.85
N LEU A 105 8.17 -9.18 -5.54
CA LEU A 105 8.24 -9.97 -6.78
C LEU A 105 7.94 -11.45 -6.54
N VAL A 106 8.46 -12.04 -5.47
CA VAL A 106 8.14 -13.43 -5.10
C VAL A 106 6.65 -13.58 -4.76
N ASN A 107 6.10 -12.62 -4.01
CA ASN A 107 4.68 -12.60 -3.70
C ASN A 107 3.82 -12.43 -4.97
N ALA A 108 4.23 -11.57 -5.90
CA ALA A 108 3.52 -11.33 -7.15
C ALA A 108 3.42 -12.59 -8.03
N ALA A 109 4.38 -13.52 -7.94
CA ALA A 109 4.31 -14.80 -8.64
C ALA A 109 3.14 -15.69 -8.18
N ILE A 110 2.65 -15.47 -6.94
CA ILE A 110 1.57 -16.25 -6.31
C ILE A 110 0.27 -15.45 -6.25
N TYR A 111 0.39 -14.14 -6.03
CA TYR A 111 -0.74 -13.25 -5.82
C TYR A 111 -0.62 -11.97 -6.66
N ASN A 112 -1.55 -11.79 -7.61
CA ASN A 112 -1.51 -10.70 -8.59
C ASN A 112 -1.84 -9.31 -8.00
N GLY A 113 -2.39 -9.22 -6.81
CA GLY A 113 -2.71 -7.96 -6.11
C GLY A 113 -1.58 -7.45 -5.20
N ASP A 114 -0.30 -7.74 -5.53
CA ASP A 114 0.83 -7.35 -4.68
C ASP A 114 0.95 -5.83 -4.49
N VAL A 115 1.04 -5.41 -3.24
CA VAL A 115 1.30 -4.00 -2.86
C VAL A 115 2.73 -3.78 -2.35
N LEU A 116 3.52 -4.83 -2.13
CA LEU A 116 4.86 -4.71 -1.54
C LEU A 116 5.84 -4.04 -2.50
N THR A 117 5.79 -4.41 -3.80
CA THR A 117 6.57 -3.76 -4.86
C THR A 117 6.27 -2.27 -4.93
N TYR A 118 5.00 -1.93 -4.82
CA TYR A 118 4.49 -0.58 -4.82
C TYR A 118 4.97 0.23 -3.61
N TYR A 119 4.88 -0.36 -2.40
CA TYR A 119 5.40 0.23 -1.17
C TYR A 119 6.91 0.42 -1.21
N ALA A 120 7.64 -0.50 -1.81
CA ALA A 120 9.09 -0.38 -1.96
C ALA A 120 9.48 0.83 -2.83
N LEU A 121 8.79 1.02 -3.97
CA LEU A 121 9.03 2.17 -4.85
C LEU A 121 8.71 3.50 -4.18
N PHE A 122 7.54 3.62 -3.54
CA PHE A 122 7.19 4.83 -2.81
C PHE A 122 8.04 5.04 -1.55
N GLY A 123 8.47 3.95 -0.91
CA GLY A 123 9.42 4.01 0.18
C GLY A 123 10.75 4.66 -0.23
N LEU A 124 11.27 4.37 -1.42
CA LEU A 124 12.47 5.02 -1.95
C LEU A 124 12.27 6.53 -2.11
N LEU A 125 11.08 6.99 -2.52
CA LEU A 125 10.76 8.42 -2.61
C LEU A 125 10.76 9.12 -1.25
N MET A 126 10.50 8.39 -0.17
CA MET A 126 10.57 8.96 1.18
C MET A 126 11.98 9.39 1.59
N ILE A 127 13.03 8.82 1.00
CA ILE A 127 14.42 9.19 1.34
C ILE A 127 14.71 10.66 1.03
N PRO A 128 14.52 11.18 -0.19
CA PRO A 128 14.71 12.61 -0.46
C PRO A 128 13.67 13.48 0.27
N ILE A 129 12.40 13.06 0.35
CA ILE A 129 11.36 13.80 1.06
C ILE A 129 11.70 13.94 2.55
N GLY A 130 12.25 12.90 3.16
CA GLY A 130 12.66 12.90 4.55
C GLY A 130 13.78 13.88 4.90
N LYS A 131 14.55 14.34 3.92
CA LYS A 131 15.61 15.36 4.09
C LYS A 131 15.08 16.79 4.01
N LEU A 132 13.86 16.99 3.54
CA LEU A 132 13.27 18.32 3.38
C LEU A 132 12.80 18.89 4.72
N PRO A 133 12.86 20.24 4.89
CA PRO A 133 12.24 20.90 6.04
C PRO A 133 10.71 20.78 5.99
N ASN A 134 10.07 20.85 7.17
CA ASN A 134 8.62 20.60 7.31
C ASN A 134 7.74 21.41 6.36
N ARG A 135 8.12 22.67 6.08
CA ARG A 135 7.37 23.53 5.13
C ARG A 135 7.20 22.89 3.76
N TRP A 136 8.25 22.29 3.21
CA TRP A 136 8.20 21.63 1.91
C TRP A 136 7.49 20.28 1.95
N VAL A 137 7.62 19.56 3.07
CA VAL A 137 6.87 18.33 3.28
C VAL A 137 5.37 18.59 3.35
N TRP A 138 4.94 19.68 3.99
CA TRP A 138 3.54 20.12 3.97
C TRP A 138 3.06 20.54 2.57
N VAL A 139 3.91 21.21 1.78
CA VAL A 139 3.57 21.53 0.38
C VAL A 139 3.37 20.25 -0.43
N ILE A 140 4.27 19.27 -0.28
CA ILE A 140 4.13 17.96 -0.93
C ILE A 140 2.82 17.27 -0.48
N ALA A 141 2.55 17.24 0.82
CA ALA A 141 1.31 16.67 1.36
C ALA A 141 0.06 17.35 0.78
N ALA A 142 0.05 18.68 0.69
CA ALA A 142 -1.05 19.44 0.12
C ALA A 142 -1.23 19.15 -1.39
N LEU A 143 -0.14 19.07 -2.14
CA LEU A 143 -0.18 18.70 -3.57
C LEU A 143 -0.72 17.28 -3.75
N LEU A 144 -0.25 16.33 -2.95
CA LEU A 144 -0.74 14.95 -3.00
C LEU A 144 -2.22 14.85 -2.57
N PHE A 145 -2.65 15.69 -1.61
CA PHE A 145 -4.05 15.74 -1.16
C PHE A 145 -5.01 16.25 -2.26
N ILE A 146 -4.56 17.23 -3.06
CA ILE A 146 -5.34 17.74 -4.20
C ILE A 146 -5.49 16.67 -5.30
N GLN A 147 -4.62 15.66 -5.32
CA GLN A 147 -4.62 14.59 -6.33
C GLN A 147 -4.60 15.14 -7.77
N PRO A 148 -3.56 15.92 -8.15
CA PRO A 148 -3.54 16.63 -9.43
C PRO A 148 -3.57 15.69 -10.64
N LEU A 149 -3.02 14.49 -10.51
CA LEU A 149 -3.01 13.48 -11.56
C LEU A 149 -4.42 12.96 -11.83
N GLU A 150 -5.15 12.65 -10.77
CA GLU A 150 -6.53 12.17 -10.82
C GLU A 150 -7.47 13.26 -11.33
N LEU A 151 -7.27 14.51 -10.90
CA LEU A 151 -8.00 15.64 -11.42
C LEU A 151 -7.74 15.83 -12.92
N TRP A 152 -6.48 15.72 -13.35
CA TRP A 152 -6.14 15.79 -14.77
C TRP A 152 -6.82 14.68 -15.56
N GLN A 153 -6.79 13.44 -15.08
CA GLN A 153 -7.51 12.32 -15.71
C GLN A 153 -9.01 12.59 -15.84
N TYR A 154 -9.63 13.10 -14.76
CA TYR A 154 -11.03 13.43 -14.72
C TYR A 154 -11.42 14.53 -15.75
N PHE A 155 -10.68 15.62 -15.80
CA PHE A 155 -10.99 16.75 -16.69
C PHE A 155 -10.57 16.51 -18.15
N SER A 156 -9.51 15.74 -18.39
CA SER A 156 -9.05 15.45 -19.75
C SER A 156 -9.80 14.29 -20.41
N GLY A 157 -10.50 13.48 -19.63
CA GLY A 157 -11.11 12.23 -20.10
C GLY A 157 -10.08 11.15 -20.48
N HIS A 158 -8.79 11.38 -20.21
CA HIS A 158 -7.72 10.44 -20.47
C HIS A 158 -7.37 9.68 -19.18
N THR A 159 -7.41 8.37 -19.23
CA THR A 159 -6.97 7.51 -18.11
C THR A 159 -5.55 7.06 -18.37
N LEU A 160 -4.68 7.24 -17.39
CA LEU A 160 -3.34 6.65 -17.41
C LEU A 160 -3.47 5.16 -17.19
N SER A 161 -3.55 4.40 -18.27
CA SER A 161 -3.67 2.95 -18.21
C SER A 161 -2.43 2.29 -18.77
N ILE A 162 -1.96 1.28 -18.08
CA ILE A 162 -0.88 0.40 -18.56
C ILE A 162 -1.44 -0.84 -19.27
N ARG A 163 -2.78 -0.93 -19.43
CA ARG A 163 -3.42 -2.09 -20.09
C ARG A 163 -3.03 -2.25 -21.56
N GLY A 164 -2.51 -1.20 -22.19
CA GLY A 164 -1.99 -1.24 -23.55
C GLY A 164 -0.57 -1.77 -23.68
N ILE A 165 0.08 -2.19 -22.58
CA ILE A 165 1.39 -2.82 -22.64
C ILE A 165 1.22 -4.22 -23.28
N GLU A 166 2.02 -4.49 -24.31
CA GLU A 166 2.01 -5.78 -25.01
C GLU A 166 2.20 -6.95 -24.03
N GLY A 167 1.34 -7.95 -24.13
CA GLY A 167 1.32 -9.13 -23.26
C GLY A 167 0.47 -8.98 -21.98
N MET A 168 0.07 -7.77 -21.60
CA MET A 168 -0.78 -7.57 -20.42
C MET A 168 -2.16 -8.23 -20.58
N GLU A 169 -2.66 -8.31 -21.80
CA GLU A 169 -3.92 -8.99 -22.14
C GLU A 169 -3.88 -10.49 -21.85
N THR A 170 -2.70 -11.09 -21.75
CA THR A 170 -2.54 -12.53 -21.44
C THR A 170 -2.66 -12.85 -19.97
N LEU A 171 -2.51 -11.84 -19.08
CA LEU A 171 -2.46 -12.03 -17.62
C LEU A 171 -3.70 -12.75 -17.10
N TYR A 172 -4.88 -12.15 -17.26
CA TYR A 172 -6.11 -12.69 -16.68
C TYR A 172 -6.57 -14.02 -17.33
N PRO A 173 -6.50 -14.20 -18.67
CA PRO A 173 -6.79 -15.49 -19.27
C PRO A 173 -5.87 -16.60 -18.76
N THR A 174 -4.56 -16.33 -18.64
CA THR A 174 -3.60 -17.32 -18.14
C THR A 174 -3.86 -17.66 -16.68
N LEU A 175 -4.21 -16.68 -15.84
CA LEU A 175 -4.58 -16.94 -14.45
C LEU A 175 -5.84 -17.80 -14.31
N ALA A 176 -6.78 -17.69 -15.26
CA ALA A 176 -8.03 -18.43 -15.23
C ALA A 176 -7.90 -19.88 -15.72
N THR A 177 -7.03 -20.15 -16.68
CA THR A 177 -7.01 -21.45 -17.41
C THR A 177 -5.63 -22.07 -17.51
N GLY A 178 -4.56 -21.33 -17.17
CA GLY A 178 -3.18 -21.81 -17.27
C GLY A 178 -2.77 -22.74 -16.13
N THR A 179 -1.66 -23.41 -16.32
CA THR A 179 -0.98 -24.18 -15.26
C THR A 179 -0.40 -23.24 -14.22
N PHE A 180 -0.08 -23.77 -13.04
CA PHE A 180 0.58 -22.98 -11.97
C PHE A 180 1.87 -22.30 -12.47
N ALA A 181 2.69 -23.00 -13.26
CA ALA A 181 3.95 -22.45 -13.76
C ALA A 181 3.72 -21.30 -14.76
N GLU A 182 2.74 -21.42 -15.64
CA GLU A 182 2.35 -20.36 -16.58
C GLU A 182 1.77 -19.16 -15.83
N SER A 183 0.87 -19.40 -14.90
CA SER A 183 0.27 -18.37 -14.06
C SER A 183 1.33 -17.62 -13.24
N ALA A 184 2.26 -18.33 -12.59
CA ALA A 184 3.36 -17.73 -11.85
C ALA A 184 4.28 -16.90 -12.73
N ARG A 185 4.59 -17.38 -13.95
CA ARG A 185 5.42 -16.65 -14.91
C ARG A 185 4.75 -15.36 -15.39
N VAL A 186 3.49 -15.42 -15.75
CA VAL A 186 2.72 -14.26 -16.24
C VAL A 186 2.51 -13.27 -15.11
N SER A 187 2.21 -13.74 -13.89
CA SER A 187 2.10 -12.89 -12.70
C SER A 187 3.40 -12.20 -12.34
N LEU A 188 4.56 -12.87 -12.47
CA LEU A 188 5.85 -12.27 -12.20
C LEU A 188 6.18 -11.15 -13.20
N LEU A 189 5.81 -11.33 -14.48
CA LEU A 189 6.10 -10.36 -15.54
C LEU A 189 5.14 -9.17 -15.50
N TYR A 190 3.86 -9.41 -15.35
CA TYR A 190 2.82 -8.39 -15.51
C TYR A 190 2.09 -8.01 -14.21
N GLY A 191 2.16 -8.84 -13.15
CA GLY A 191 1.49 -8.58 -11.88
C GLY A 191 1.88 -7.26 -11.23
N PRO A 192 3.18 -6.96 -11.03
CA PRO A 192 3.62 -5.67 -10.48
C PRO A 192 3.18 -4.47 -11.35
N LEU A 193 3.23 -4.62 -12.68
CA LEU A 193 2.76 -3.59 -13.61
C LEU A 193 1.24 -3.41 -13.51
N SER A 194 0.47 -4.51 -13.42
CA SER A 194 -0.98 -4.47 -13.22
C SER A 194 -1.35 -3.76 -11.92
N SER A 195 -0.69 -4.09 -10.82
CA SER A 195 -0.90 -3.44 -9.52
C SER A 195 -0.55 -1.95 -9.57
N PHE A 196 0.55 -1.59 -10.23
CA PHE A 196 0.96 -0.21 -10.39
C PHE A 196 -0.02 0.58 -11.26
N GLY A 197 -0.46 0.00 -12.38
CA GLY A 197 -1.45 0.61 -13.27
C GLY A 197 -2.79 0.81 -12.60
N TRP A 198 -3.27 -0.19 -11.87
CA TRP A 198 -4.47 -0.06 -11.05
C TRP A 198 -4.34 1.08 -10.04
N GLY A 199 -3.16 1.20 -9.42
CA GLY A 199 -2.85 2.28 -8.50
C GLY A 199 -2.93 3.67 -9.15
N LEU A 200 -2.46 3.81 -10.39
CA LEU A 200 -2.55 5.06 -11.16
C LEU A 200 -3.99 5.36 -11.63
N GLU A 201 -4.69 4.35 -12.12
CA GLU A 201 -6.08 4.48 -12.59
C GLU A 201 -7.05 4.89 -11.48
N HIS A 202 -6.81 4.43 -10.23
CA HIS A 202 -7.73 4.60 -9.10
C HIS A 202 -7.19 5.56 -8.02
N GLY A 203 -6.17 6.34 -8.31
CA GLY A 203 -5.60 7.34 -7.39
C GLY A 203 -4.92 6.74 -6.15
N ARG A 204 -4.70 5.41 -6.13
CA ARG A 204 -4.08 4.75 -4.97
C ARG A 204 -2.61 5.10 -4.81
N GLY A 205 -1.92 5.45 -5.90
CA GLY A 205 -0.54 5.91 -5.86
C GLY A 205 -0.37 7.17 -5.05
N THR A 206 -1.06 8.19 -5.47
CA THR A 206 -1.06 9.50 -4.84
C THR A 206 -1.49 9.39 -3.37
N GLN A 207 -2.56 8.62 -3.10
CA GLN A 207 -3.06 8.38 -1.74
C GLN A 207 -2.02 7.67 -0.86
N THR A 208 -1.32 6.66 -1.39
CA THR A 208 -0.31 5.92 -0.60
C THR A 208 0.84 6.82 -0.20
N LEU A 209 1.39 7.56 -1.17
CA LEU A 209 2.49 8.49 -0.89
C LEU A 209 2.05 9.59 0.08
N LEU A 210 0.81 10.10 -0.05
CA LEU A 210 0.24 11.03 0.92
C LEU A 210 0.23 10.45 2.33
N MET A 211 -0.27 9.22 2.50
CA MET A 211 -0.30 8.57 3.82
C MET A 211 1.11 8.36 4.39
N PHE A 212 2.10 8.00 3.55
CA PHE A 212 3.50 7.91 3.98
C PHE A 212 4.02 9.26 4.48
N VAL A 213 3.76 10.34 3.74
CA VAL A 213 4.18 11.69 4.09
C VAL A 213 3.51 12.16 5.37
N LEU A 214 2.20 11.94 5.52
CA LEU A 214 1.45 12.28 6.74
C LEU A 214 1.92 11.48 7.94
N GLY A 215 2.21 10.18 7.77
CA GLY A 215 2.78 9.35 8.84
C GLY A 215 4.15 9.83 9.30
N MET A 216 5.01 10.22 8.36
CA MET A 216 6.29 10.83 8.67
C MET A 216 6.13 12.18 9.41
N LEU A 217 5.19 13.02 8.99
CA LEU A 217 4.88 14.28 9.69
C LEU A 217 4.36 14.02 11.09
N ALA A 218 3.45 13.06 11.27
CA ALA A 218 2.97 12.67 12.59
C ALA A 218 4.11 12.25 13.53
N GLY A 219 5.11 11.54 12.99
CA GLY A 219 6.35 11.22 13.72
C GLY A 219 7.16 12.46 14.06
N ARG A 220 7.38 13.38 13.10
CA ARG A 220 8.13 14.63 13.31
C ARG A 220 7.50 15.54 14.37
N TYR A 221 6.16 15.57 14.43
CA TYR A 221 5.41 16.30 15.46
C TYR A 221 5.18 15.49 16.74
N ARG A 222 5.73 14.27 16.81
CA ARG A 222 5.62 13.38 17.98
C ARG A 222 4.19 13.09 18.45
N LEU A 223 3.22 13.05 17.52
CA LEU A 223 1.80 12.91 17.85
C LEU A 223 1.44 11.60 18.57
N PHE A 224 2.26 10.57 18.43
CA PHE A 224 2.07 9.25 19.05
C PHE A 224 3.02 9.00 20.21
N TYR A 225 3.80 10.00 20.63
CA TYR A 225 4.69 9.88 21.79
C TYR A 225 3.92 10.34 23.02
N ASP A 226 3.60 9.39 23.88
CA ASP A 226 3.02 9.69 25.18
C ASP A 226 4.15 10.17 26.11
N GLU A 227 4.19 11.45 26.39
CA GLU A 227 5.16 12.04 27.30
C GLU A 227 4.64 12.05 28.76
N GLY A 228 3.52 11.36 29.03
CA GLY A 228 2.92 11.33 30.38
C GLY A 228 2.40 12.68 30.85
N GLN A 229 2.10 13.57 29.92
CA GLN A 229 1.60 14.93 30.18
C GLN A 229 0.14 15.07 29.73
N HIS A 230 -0.72 14.26 30.30
CA HIS A 230 -2.17 14.48 30.24
C HIS A 230 -2.74 14.46 31.64
#